data_4874393ccce8fba00d4e49e59cddc352
#
_entry.id   4874393ccce8fba00d4e49e59cddc352
#
_cell.length_a   1.000
_cell.length_b   1.000
_cell.length_c   1.000
_cell.angle_alpha   90.00
_cell.angle_beta   90.00
_cell.angle_gamma   90.00
#
_symmetry.space_group_name_H-M   'P 1'
#
loop_
_entity.id
_entity.type
_entity.pdbx_description
1 polymer ?
#
loop_
_entity_poly.entity_id
_entity_poly.type
_entity_poly.pdbx_seq_one_letter_code
_entity_poly.pdbx_strand_id
1 'polypeptide(L)'
;EDNEFWQNTGSAIAWKTLTITTLSLILSFASWFMMSVIAVKLPGLGFAFSKDELFWLVAIPGLAAGFLRIIHTFILPIFGTRHVVAWATLIKLIPVVGIGFAVMDTSTPFWVFAVLAFTCGFGGGDFSSYMPSTSLFFPKRLKGTALGIQAGIGNFGVSLAQFVTPLILGVSLYGASAVFTSIDAKEALSVF
;
A
#
# COMPACT_ATOMS: atom_id res chain seq x y z
N GLU A 1 7.43 20.38 27.91
CA GLU A 1 8.23 19.30 27.33
C GLU A 1 9.42 19.03 28.26
N ASP A 2 9.57 17.78 28.69
CA ASP A 2 10.70 17.35 29.52
C ASP A 2 11.92 17.12 28.61
N ASN A 3 12.86 18.05 28.65
CA ASN A 3 14.08 17.98 27.84
C ASN A 3 15.05 16.88 28.30
N GLU A 4 15.08 16.58 29.58
CA GLU A 4 15.94 15.55 30.13
C GLU A 4 15.45 14.16 29.69
N PHE A 5 14.16 13.88 29.82
CA PHE A 5 13.55 12.66 29.30
C PHE A 5 13.80 12.51 27.79
N TRP A 6 13.63 13.60 27.02
CA TRP A 6 13.86 13.57 25.58
C TRP A 6 15.29 13.19 25.21
N GLN A 7 16.28 13.78 25.88
CA GLN A 7 17.69 13.50 25.61
C GLN A 7 18.10 12.09 26.01
N ASN A 8 17.61 11.61 27.15
CA ASN A 8 18.06 10.34 27.70
C ASN A 8 17.33 9.12 27.10
N THR A 9 16.06 9.23 26.77
CA THR A 9 15.23 8.07 26.38
C THR A 9 14.27 8.36 25.26
N GLY A 10 13.56 9.48 25.30
CA GLY A 10 12.45 9.80 24.40
C GLY A 10 12.87 9.86 22.94
N SER A 11 14.02 10.45 22.65
CA SER A 11 14.55 10.60 21.28
C SER A 11 14.78 9.23 20.61
N ALA A 12 15.43 8.30 21.27
CA ALA A 12 15.70 6.98 20.72
C ALA A 12 14.40 6.22 20.39
N ILE A 13 13.41 6.28 21.28
CA ILE A 13 12.10 5.65 21.08
C ILE A 13 11.38 6.32 19.89
N ALA A 14 11.36 7.65 19.84
CA ALA A 14 10.67 8.41 18.80
C ALA A 14 11.23 8.10 17.40
N TRP A 15 12.56 8.17 17.23
CA TRP A 15 13.21 7.90 15.95
C TRP A 15 13.05 6.44 15.51
N LYS A 16 13.18 5.48 16.45
CA LYS A 16 12.90 4.07 16.15
C LYS A 16 11.46 3.85 15.70
N THR A 17 10.50 4.46 16.39
CA THR A 17 9.09 4.36 16.03
C THR A 17 8.84 4.99 14.67
N LEU A 18 9.40 6.18 14.39
CA LEU A 18 9.31 6.84 13.10
C LEU A 18 9.84 5.95 11.97
N THR A 19 11.01 5.34 12.15
CA THR A 19 11.59 4.44 11.14
C THR A 19 10.66 3.26 10.85
N ILE A 20 10.17 2.58 11.88
CA ILE A 20 9.28 1.42 11.71
C ILE A 20 7.96 1.83 11.05
N THR A 21 7.34 2.91 11.50
CA THR A 21 6.06 3.38 10.93
C THR A 21 6.24 3.91 9.51
N THR A 22 7.37 4.53 9.18
CA THR A 22 7.67 5.00 7.82
C THR A 22 7.87 3.84 6.86
N LEU A 23 8.63 2.81 7.24
CA LEU A 23 8.78 1.59 6.44
C LEU A 23 7.45 0.88 6.24
N SER A 24 6.64 0.77 7.30
CA SER A 24 5.29 0.22 7.16
C SER A 24 4.40 1.07 6.26
N LEU A 25 4.54 2.40 6.26
CA LEU A 25 3.79 3.31 5.39
C LEU A 25 4.19 3.18 3.92
N ILE A 26 5.47 2.93 3.63
CA ILE A 26 5.93 2.59 2.25
C ILE A 26 5.19 1.35 1.76
N LEU A 27 5.15 0.28 2.55
CA LEU A 27 4.43 -0.95 2.20
C LEU A 27 2.93 -0.72 2.08
N SER A 28 2.36 0.16 2.92
CA SER A 28 0.95 0.56 2.87
C SER A 28 0.60 1.20 1.53
N PHE A 29 1.38 2.17 1.11
CA PHE A 29 1.14 2.86 -0.16
C PHE A 29 1.48 1.99 -1.38
N ALA A 30 2.48 1.14 -1.29
CA ALA A 30 2.76 0.16 -2.33
C ALA A 30 1.57 -0.80 -2.52
N SER A 31 1.03 -1.37 -1.44
CA SER A 31 -0.15 -2.25 -1.51
C SER A 31 -1.40 -1.50 -1.99
N TRP A 32 -1.59 -0.25 -1.58
CA TRP A 32 -2.72 0.58 -2.00
C TRP A 32 -2.74 0.79 -3.51
N PHE A 33 -1.58 1.12 -4.11
CA PHE A 33 -1.47 1.39 -5.54
C PHE A 33 -1.25 0.13 -6.41
N MET A 34 -1.05 -1.03 -5.81
CA MET A 34 -0.80 -2.27 -6.53
C MET A 34 -1.93 -2.61 -7.51
N MET A 35 -3.20 -2.42 -7.10
CA MET A 35 -4.35 -2.72 -7.96
C MET A 35 -4.37 -1.87 -9.23
N SER A 36 -3.95 -0.61 -9.18
CA SER A 36 -3.92 0.27 -10.36
C SER A 36 -2.93 -0.21 -11.43
N VAL A 37 -1.80 -0.79 -11.01
CA VAL A 37 -0.82 -1.36 -11.93
C VAL A 37 -1.32 -2.70 -12.50
N ILE A 38 -1.94 -3.53 -11.67
CA ILE A 38 -2.43 -4.86 -12.07
C ILE A 38 -3.63 -4.75 -12.99
N ALA A 39 -4.60 -3.87 -12.72
CA ALA A 39 -5.81 -3.70 -13.51
C ALA A 39 -5.50 -3.44 -15.00
N VAL A 40 -4.46 -2.66 -15.28
CA VAL A 40 -4.00 -2.38 -16.67
C VAL A 40 -3.46 -3.63 -17.36
N LYS A 41 -2.95 -4.61 -16.59
CA LYS A 41 -2.35 -5.84 -17.14
C LYS A 41 -3.35 -6.99 -17.30
N LEU A 42 -4.50 -6.94 -16.60
CA LEU A 42 -5.49 -8.02 -16.64
C LEU A 42 -5.97 -8.42 -18.03
N PRO A 43 -6.27 -7.49 -18.96
CA PRO A 43 -6.65 -7.88 -20.32
C PRO A 43 -5.56 -8.68 -21.06
N GLY A 44 -4.29 -8.27 -20.90
CA GLY A 44 -3.15 -8.99 -21.47
C GLY A 44 -2.91 -10.38 -20.83
N LEU A 45 -3.43 -10.62 -19.63
CA LEU A 45 -3.39 -11.92 -18.95
C LEU A 45 -4.58 -12.82 -19.34
N GLY A 46 -5.48 -12.36 -20.21
CA GLY A 46 -6.62 -13.15 -20.69
C GLY A 46 -7.92 -12.94 -19.93
N PHE A 47 -7.99 -11.93 -19.04
CA PHE A 47 -9.23 -11.58 -18.35
C PHE A 47 -10.13 -10.73 -19.27
N ALA A 48 -11.35 -11.20 -19.51
CA ALA A 48 -12.33 -10.53 -20.37
C ALA A 48 -13.15 -9.46 -19.62
N PHE A 49 -12.48 -8.62 -18.82
CA PHE A 49 -13.16 -7.54 -18.11
C PHE A 49 -13.42 -6.35 -19.03
N SER A 50 -14.62 -5.76 -18.88
CA SER A 50 -15.00 -4.53 -19.58
C SER A 50 -14.16 -3.32 -19.11
N LYS A 51 -14.12 -2.25 -19.90
CA LYS A 51 -13.44 -1.00 -19.52
C LYS A 51 -13.98 -0.43 -18.20
N ASP A 52 -15.30 -0.55 -17.99
CA ASP A 52 -15.95 -0.07 -16.77
C ASP A 52 -15.52 -0.89 -15.53
N GLU A 53 -15.42 -2.21 -15.67
CA GLU A 53 -14.92 -3.06 -14.58
C GLU A 53 -13.48 -2.74 -14.26
N LEU A 54 -12.60 -2.58 -15.24
CA LEU A 54 -11.21 -2.18 -15.02
C LEU A 54 -11.12 -0.81 -14.35
N PHE A 55 -11.94 0.16 -14.75
CA PHE A 55 -12.03 1.46 -14.10
C PHE A 55 -12.42 1.33 -12.62
N TRP A 56 -13.41 0.50 -12.30
CA TRP A 56 -13.82 0.26 -10.92
C TRP A 56 -12.70 -0.38 -10.10
N LEU A 57 -11.93 -1.32 -10.64
CA LEU A 57 -10.80 -1.92 -9.92
C LEU A 57 -9.75 -0.89 -9.52
N VAL A 58 -9.55 0.15 -10.33
CA VAL A 58 -8.64 1.26 -10.02
C VAL A 58 -9.25 2.24 -9.01
N ALA A 59 -10.57 2.47 -9.09
CA ALA A 59 -11.27 3.44 -8.24
C ALA A 59 -11.54 2.92 -6.82
N ILE A 60 -11.89 1.64 -6.68
CA ILE A 60 -12.26 1.01 -5.39
C ILE A 60 -11.21 1.22 -4.29
N PRO A 61 -9.89 1.02 -4.52
CA PRO A 61 -8.88 1.25 -3.48
C PRO A 61 -8.88 2.68 -2.96
N GLY A 62 -9.12 3.67 -3.83
CA GLY A 62 -9.20 5.08 -3.45
C GLY A 62 -10.41 5.38 -2.58
N LEU A 63 -11.59 4.89 -2.97
CA LEU A 63 -12.83 5.03 -2.20
C LEU A 63 -12.72 4.33 -0.84
N ALA A 64 -12.21 3.10 -0.82
CA ALA A 64 -11.98 2.35 0.40
C ALA A 64 -11.00 3.07 1.34
N ALA A 65 -9.90 3.60 0.81
CA ALA A 65 -8.93 4.37 1.58
C ALA A 65 -9.56 5.61 2.21
N GLY A 66 -10.40 6.34 1.48
CA GLY A 66 -11.13 7.50 1.99
C GLY A 66 -12.03 7.13 3.17
N PHE A 67 -12.82 6.08 3.05
CA PHE A 67 -13.68 5.56 4.11
C PHE A 67 -12.86 5.04 5.31
N LEU A 68 -11.84 4.25 5.06
CA LEU A 68 -11.01 3.63 6.10
C LEU A 68 -10.21 4.67 6.90
N ARG A 69 -9.85 5.82 6.33
CA ARG A 69 -9.21 6.92 7.06
C ARG A 69 -10.05 7.40 8.24
N ILE A 70 -11.37 7.42 8.09
CA ILE A 70 -12.27 7.79 9.19
C ILE A 70 -12.12 6.79 10.34
N ILE A 71 -12.16 5.49 10.04
CA ILE A 71 -12.02 4.42 11.03
C ILE A 71 -10.63 4.48 11.70
N HIS A 72 -9.57 4.65 10.91
CA HIS A 72 -8.18 4.71 11.39
C HIS A 72 -7.93 5.89 12.34
N THR A 73 -8.66 6.99 12.19
CA THR A 73 -8.57 8.13 13.11
C THR A 73 -8.94 7.75 14.54
N PHE A 74 -9.90 6.85 14.71
CA PHE A 74 -10.38 6.40 16.03
C PHE A 74 -9.63 5.19 16.58
N ILE A 75 -9.01 4.39 15.75
CA ILE A 75 -8.33 3.15 16.16
C ILE A 75 -7.07 3.46 16.97
N LEU A 76 -6.29 4.47 16.59
CA LEU A 76 -5.03 4.79 17.22
C LEU A 76 -5.15 5.11 18.72
N PRO A 77 -6.07 5.99 19.16
CA PRO A 77 -6.25 6.28 20.59
C PRO A 77 -6.68 5.07 21.42
N ILE A 78 -7.39 4.11 20.82
CA ILE A 78 -7.95 2.92 21.49
C ILE A 78 -6.88 1.83 21.66
N PHE A 79 -6.16 1.49 20.60
CA PHE A 79 -5.26 0.34 20.56
C PHE A 79 -3.78 0.69 20.67
N GLY A 80 -3.43 1.97 20.50
CA GLY A 80 -2.05 2.45 20.52
C GLY A 80 -1.24 2.05 19.28
N THR A 81 -0.15 2.78 19.06
CA THR A 81 0.70 2.67 17.85
C THR A 81 1.16 1.25 17.55
N ARG A 82 1.65 0.53 18.57
CA ARG A 82 2.24 -0.80 18.39
C ARG A 82 1.27 -1.79 17.76
N HIS A 83 0.05 -1.87 18.31
CA HIS A 83 -0.96 -2.82 17.83
C HIS A 83 -1.51 -2.40 16.47
N VAL A 84 -1.78 -1.09 16.29
CA VAL A 84 -2.28 -0.57 15.01
C VAL A 84 -1.30 -0.86 13.88
N VAL A 85 0.00 -0.60 14.06
CA VAL A 85 1.02 -0.86 13.03
C VAL A 85 1.15 -2.36 12.74
N ALA A 86 1.14 -3.21 13.78
CA ALA A 86 1.24 -4.65 13.60
C ALA A 86 0.06 -5.22 12.81
N TRP A 87 -1.17 -4.91 13.22
CA TRP A 87 -2.38 -5.36 12.52
C TRP A 87 -2.49 -4.79 11.12
N ALA A 88 -2.22 -3.51 10.94
CA ALA A 88 -2.22 -2.88 9.62
C ALA A 88 -1.22 -3.55 8.67
N THR A 89 -0.04 -3.94 9.17
CA THR A 89 0.95 -4.65 8.35
C THR A 89 0.49 -6.06 7.99
N LEU A 90 -0.14 -6.79 8.91
CA LEU A 90 -0.67 -8.13 8.65
C LEU A 90 -1.83 -8.12 7.65
N ILE A 91 -2.77 -7.18 7.79
CA ILE A 91 -3.93 -7.07 6.89
C ILE A 91 -3.51 -6.84 5.44
N LYS A 92 -2.40 -6.14 5.20
CA LYS A 92 -1.86 -5.93 3.85
C LYS A 92 -1.43 -7.21 3.13
N LEU A 93 -1.19 -8.30 3.86
CA LEU A 93 -0.92 -9.59 3.22
C LEU A 93 -2.14 -10.11 2.45
N ILE A 94 -3.35 -9.75 2.86
CA ILE A 94 -4.59 -10.20 2.19
C ILE A 94 -4.60 -9.78 0.71
N PRO A 95 -4.53 -8.48 0.36
CA PRO A 95 -4.52 -8.10 -1.04
C PRO A 95 -3.27 -8.58 -1.79
N VAL A 96 -2.08 -8.54 -1.16
CA VAL A 96 -0.83 -8.93 -1.84
C VAL A 96 -0.87 -10.40 -2.24
N VAL A 97 -1.19 -11.28 -1.30
CA VAL A 97 -1.26 -12.73 -1.54
C VAL A 97 -2.50 -13.08 -2.36
N GLY A 98 -3.65 -12.48 -2.03
CA GLY A 98 -4.92 -12.74 -2.71
C GLY A 98 -4.89 -12.40 -4.20
N ILE A 99 -4.34 -11.23 -4.56
CA ILE A 99 -4.18 -10.84 -5.97
C ILE A 99 -3.20 -11.78 -6.68
N GLY A 100 -2.11 -12.18 -6.01
CA GLY A 100 -1.16 -13.15 -6.55
C GLY A 100 -1.84 -14.44 -6.98
N PHE A 101 -2.73 -14.99 -6.15
CA PHE A 101 -3.52 -16.18 -6.51
C PHE A 101 -4.61 -15.88 -7.55
N ALA A 102 -5.30 -14.75 -7.42
CA ALA A 102 -6.40 -14.41 -8.33
C ALA A 102 -5.96 -14.24 -9.78
N VAL A 103 -4.74 -13.73 -10.03
CA VAL A 103 -4.21 -13.57 -11.41
C VAL A 103 -3.73 -14.88 -12.05
N MET A 104 -3.55 -15.95 -11.26
CA MET A 104 -3.09 -17.25 -11.77
C MET A 104 -4.23 -18.03 -12.46
N ASP A 105 -5.47 -17.69 -12.20
CA ASP A 105 -6.64 -18.34 -12.79
C ASP A 105 -7.51 -17.33 -13.52
N THR A 106 -7.51 -17.39 -14.84
CA THR A 106 -8.30 -16.49 -15.71
C THR A 106 -9.82 -16.65 -15.55
N SER A 107 -10.28 -17.70 -14.87
CA SER A 107 -11.69 -17.88 -14.52
C SER A 107 -12.11 -17.08 -13.27
N THR A 108 -11.15 -16.44 -12.58
CA THR A 108 -11.43 -15.63 -11.38
C THR A 108 -12.40 -14.50 -11.72
N PRO A 109 -13.58 -14.44 -11.09
CA PRO A 109 -14.59 -13.46 -11.42
C PRO A 109 -14.24 -12.06 -10.90
N PHE A 110 -14.80 -11.03 -11.55
CA PHE A 110 -14.58 -9.61 -11.22
C PHE A 110 -14.77 -9.30 -9.72
N TRP A 111 -15.78 -9.86 -9.07
CA TRP A 111 -16.08 -9.55 -7.67
C TRP A 111 -14.93 -9.93 -6.71
N VAL A 112 -14.14 -10.96 -7.03
CA VAL A 112 -12.96 -11.33 -6.24
C VAL A 112 -11.92 -10.22 -6.32
N PHE A 113 -11.63 -9.73 -7.52
CA PHE A 113 -10.73 -8.58 -7.70
C PHE A 113 -11.27 -7.32 -7.03
N ALA A 114 -12.59 -7.08 -7.07
CA ALA A 114 -13.22 -5.93 -6.40
C ALA A 114 -13.05 -5.99 -4.87
N VAL A 115 -13.22 -7.16 -4.26
CA VAL A 115 -12.96 -7.37 -2.82
C VAL A 115 -11.48 -7.16 -2.49
N LEU A 116 -10.58 -7.70 -3.30
CA LEU A 116 -9.14 -7.51 -3.11
C LEU A 116 -8.73 -6.04 -3.32
N ALA A 117 -9.32 -5.35 -4.30
CA ALA A 117 -9.15 -3.92 -4.50
C ALA A 117 -9.61 -3.10 -3.28
N PHE A 118 -10.74 -3.46 -2.68
CA PHE A 118 -11.19 -2.85 -1.43
C PHE A 118 -10.17 -3.04 -0.30
N THR A 119 -9.63 -4.26 -0.15
CA THR A 119 -8.61 -4.52 0.87
C THR A 119 -7.29 -3.80 0.62
N CYS A 120 -6.92 -3.48 -0.63
CA CYS A 120 -5.82 -2.58 -0.94
C CYS A 120 -6.00 -1.21 -0.29
N GLY A 121 -7.23 -0.73 -0.16
CA GLY A 121 -7.57 0.55 0.47
C GLY A 121 -7.13 0.67 1.94
N PHE A 122 -6.93 -0.45 2.67
CA PHE A 122 -6.37 -0.42 4.02
C PHE A 122 -5.02 0.31 4.06
N GLY A 123 -4.18 0.10 3.04
CA GLY A 123 -2.90 0.79 2.94
C GLY A 123 -3.03 2.32 2.88
N GLY A 124 -4.02 2.84 2.16
CA GLY A 124 -4.30 4.28 2.12
C GLY A 124 -4.92 4.83 3.41
N GLY A 125 -5.62 3.98 4.18
CA GLY A 125 -6.18 4.30 5.50
C GLY A 125 -5.11 4.52 6.57
N ASP A 126 -4.02 3.77 6.53
CA ASP A 126 -2.92 3.77 7.51
C ASP A 126 -2.32 5.16 7.75
N PHE A 127 -2.34 6.02 6.73
CA PHE A 127 -1.85 7.40 6.86
C PHE A 127 -2.50 8.14 8.03
N SER A 128 -3.81 7.96 8.24
CA SER A 128 -4.58 8.60 9.31
C SER A 128 -4.25 8.07 10.71
N SER A 129 -3.61 6.91 10.84
CA SER A 129 -3.11 6.39 12.11
C SER A 129 -1.64 6.75 12.34
N TYR A 130 -0.80 6.65 11.32
CA TYR A 130 0.64 6.77 11.46
C TYR A 130 1.10 8.22 11.64
N MET A 131 0.47 9.17 10.96
CA MET A 131 0.81 10.60 11.11
C MET A 131 0.50 11.11 12.52
N PRO A 132 -0.70 10.90 13.09
CA PRO A 132 -0.96 11.26 14.48
C PRO A 132 -0.03 10.55 15.46
N SER A 133 0.26 9.26 15.25
CA SER A 133 1.21 8.52 16.08
C SER A 133 2.57 9.22 16.14
N THR A 134 3.15 9.54 14.98
CA THR A 134 4.43 10.27 14.93
C THR A 134 4.33 11.63 15.64
N SER A 135 3.22 12.34 15.47
CA SER A 135 2.97 13.60 16.15
C SER A 135 2.99 13.49 17.68
N LEU A 136 2.60 12.34 18.25
CA LEU A 136 2.62 12.11 19.70
C LEU A 136 4.02 11.85 20.25
N PHE A 137 4.89 11.21 19.48
CA PHE A 137 6.24 10.83 19.92
C PHE A 137 7.24 11.98 19.84
N PHE A 138 6.99 13.01 19.06
CA PHE A 138 7.96 14.09 18.83
C PHE A 138 7.59 15.40 19.53
N PRO A 139 8.59 16.10 20.11
CA PRO A 139 8.39 17.43 20.68
C PRO A 139 8.01 18.44 19.59
N LYS A 140 7.35 19.53 19.97
CA LYS A 140 6.81 20.54 19.04
C LYS A 140 7.84 21.03 18.01
N ARG A 141 9.10 21.24 18.44
CA ARG A 141 10.22 21.71 17.61
C ARG A 141 10.62 20.75 16.48
N LEU A 142 10.44 19.44 16.67
CA LEU A 142 10.82 18.39 15.70
C LEU A 142 9.62 17.75 15.00
N LYS A 143 8.40 18.03 15.47
CA LYS A 143 7.18 17.41 14.96
C LYS A 143 7.00 17.60 13.46
N GLY A 144 7.19 18.82 12.95
CA GLY A 144 7.10 19.10 11.52
C GLY A 144 8.10 18.31 10.68
N THR A 145 9.34 18.24 11.14
CA THR A 145 10.40 17.46 10.46
C THR A 145 10.06 15.97 10.43
N ALA A 146 9.64 15.40 11.56
CA ALA A 146 9.28 13.99 11.65
C ALA A 146 8.09 13.64 10.76
N LEU A 147 7.05 14.47 10.75
CA LEU A 147 5.88 14.32 9.88
C LEU A 147 6.26 14.45 8.39
N GLY A 148 7.13 15.40 8.05
CA GLY A 148 7.65 15.59 6.69
C GLY A 148 8.44 14.37 6.19
N ILE A 149 9.32 13.82 7.03
CA ILE A 149 10.07 12.59 6.73
C ILE A 149 9.10 11.44 6.50
N GLN A 150 8.16 11.22 7.41
CA GLN A 150 7.21 10.12 7.30
C GLN A 150 6.32 10.25 6.06
N ALA A 151 5.75 11.42 5.80
CA ALA A 151 4.89 11.65 4.65
C ALA A 151 5.68 11.56 3.33
N GLY A 152 6.85 12.19 3.25
CA GLY A 152 7.68 12.21 2.05
C GLY A 152 8.19 10.81 1.69
N ILE A 153 8.86 10.15 2.62
CA ILE A 153 9.41 8.80 2.40
C ILE A 153 8.28 7.77 2.28
N GLY A 154 7.21 7.88 3.07
CA GLY A 154 6.06 6.97 2.98
C GLY A 154 5.41 6.96 1.61
N ASN A 155 5.24 8.15 0.99
CA ASN A 155 4.70 8.27 -0.37
C ASN A 155 5.58 7.62 -1.45
N PHE A 156 6.87 7.40 -1.19
CA PHE A 156 7.73 6.66 -2.11
C PHE A 156 7.21 5.23 -2.38
N GLY A 157 6.38 4.67 -1.49
CA GLY A 157 5.71 3.38 -1.71
C GLY A 157 4.88 3.34 -2.99
N VAL A 158 4.26 4.45 -3.41
CA VAL A 158 3.51 4.55 -4.68
C VAL A 158 4.47 4.35 -5.86
N SER A 159 5.58 5.09 -5.88
CA SER A 159 6.59 4.97 -6.93
C SER A 159 7.23 3.58 -6.95
N LEU A 160 7.44 2.99 -5.78
CA LEU A 160 7.97 1.64 -5.65
C LEU A 160 7.03 0.62 -6.30
N ALA A 161 5.72 0.69 -6.03
CA ALA A 161 4.74 -0.21 -6.64
C ALA A 161 4.71 -0.06 -8.17
N GLN A 162 4.69 1.18 -8.66
CA GLN A 162 4.63 1.48 -10.09
C GLN A 162 5.90 1.08 -10.84
N PHE A 163 7.06 1.13 -10.20
CA PHE A 163 8.34 0.78 -10.81
C PHE A 163 8.65 -0.72 -10.68
N VAL A 164 8.48 -1.29 -9.49
CA VAL A 164 8.86 -2.69 -9.20
C VAL A 164 7.90 -3.68 -9.85
N THR A 165 6.60 -3.39 -9.85
CA THR A 165 5.61 -4.33 -10.40
C THR A 165 5.83 -4.63 -11.89
N PRO A 166 6.02 -3.64 -12.80
CA PRO A 166 6.35 -3.92 -14.19
C PRO A 166 7.68 -4.66 -14.38
N LEU A 167 8.69 -4.37 -13.53
CA LEU A 167 9.97 -5.08 -13.58
C LEU A 167 9.81 -6.56 -13.24
N ILE A 168 9.06 -6.88 -12.18
CA ILE A 168 8.78 -8.28 -11.80
C ILE A 168 8.00 -9.00 -12.89
N LEU A 169 7.03 -8.32 -13.49
CA LEU A 169 6.24 -8.87 -14.59
C LEU A 169 7.07 -9.05 -15.89
N GLY A 170 8.07 -8.21 -16.10
CA GLY A 170 8.98 -8.28 -17.27
C GLY A 170 10.13 -9.26 -17.11
N VAL A 171 10.47 -9.64 -15.89
CA VAL A 171 11.54 -10.62 -15.62
C VAL A 171 10.91 -11.95 -15.27
N SER A 172 11.13 -12.96 -16.10
CA SER A 172 10.70 -14.34 -15.85
C SER A 172 11.48 -14.95 -14.66
N LEU A 173 11.19 -14.48 -13.46
CA LEU A 173 11.72 -15.05 -12.24
C LEU A 173 10.90 -16.30 -11.88
N TYR A 174 11.56 -17.41 -11.68
CA TYR A 174 11.00 -18.68 -11.17
C TYR A 174 10.12 -19.52 -12.11
N GLY A 175 10.42 -19.57 -13.41
CA GLY A 175 9.75 -20.54 -14.31
C GLY A 175 8.26 -20.27 -14.57
N ALA A 176 7.72 -19.15 -14.09
CA ALA A 176 6.37 -18.67 -14.42
C ALA A 176 6.31 -18.03 -15.82
N SER A 177 7.28 -18.37 -16.68
CA SER A 177 7.47 -17.81 -18.01
C SER A 177 6.25 -17.97 -18.93
N ALA A 178 5.43 -18.99 -18.73
CA ALA A 178 4.30 -19.27 -19.62
C ALA A 178 3.15 -18.26 -19.48
N VAL A 179 2.97 -17.64 -18.30
CA VAL A 179 1.87 -16.69 -18.05
C VAL A 179 2.25 -15.27 -18.48
N PHE A 180 3.54 -14.92 -18.44
CA PHE A 180 4.00 -13.55 -18.67
C PHE A 180 4.66 -13.33 -20.04
N THR A 181 5.07 -14.38 -20.76
CA THR A 181 5.71 -14.26 -22.08
C THR A 181 4.73 -14.03 -23.23
N SER A 182 3.42 -14.18 -22.99
CA SER A 182 2.39 -13.86 -24.00
C SER A 182 2.02 -12.37 -24.06
N ILE A 183 2.54 -11.54 -23.14
CA ILE A 183 2.35 -10.09 -23.22
C ILE A 183 3.35 -9.53 -24.20
N ASP A 184 2.93 -9.40 -25.46
CA ASP A 184 3.75 -8.78 -26.48
C ASP A 184 4.04 -7.33 -26.06
N ALA A 185 5.32 -7.00 -25.87
CA ALA A 185 5.78 -5.68 -25.45
C ALA A 185 5.30 -4.57 -26.40
N LYS A 186 4.92 -4.91 -27.62
CA LYS A 186 4.33 -4.00 -28.61
C LYS A 186 2.89 -3.59 -28.28
N GLU A 187 2.07 -4.47 -27.70
CA GLU A 187 0.71 -4.11 -27.28
C GLU A 187 0.73 -3.23 -26.01
N ALA A 188 1.67 -3.46 -25.09
CA ALA A 188 1.81 -2.64 -23.90
C ALA A 188 2.22 -1.18 -24.21
N LEU A 189 2.94 -0.94 -25.32
CA LEU A 189 3.34 0.40 -25.77
C LEU A 189 2.28 1.10 -26.60
N SER A 190 1.29 0.40 -27.15
CA SER A 190 0.22 1.00 -27.97
C SER A 190 -0.94 1.57 -27.14
N VAL A 191 -0.93 1.43 -25.83
CA VAL A 191 -1.96 1.91 -24.90
C VAL A 191 -1.54 3.22 -24.20
N PHE A 192 -0.33 3.71 -24.47
CA PHE A 192 0.16 5.04 -24.09
C PHE A 192 0.31 5.91 -25.33
#